data_82c3ce81a159cdf7160c3ae8cf275795
#
_entry.id   82c3ce81a159cdf7160c3ae8cf275795
#
_cell.length_a   1.000
_cell.length_b   1.000
_cell.length_c   1.000
_cell.angle_alpha   90.00
_cell.angle_beta   90.00
_cell.angle_gamma   90.00
#
_symmetry.space_group_name_H-M   'P 1'
#
loop_
_entity.id
_entity.type
_entity.pdbx_description
1 polymer ?
#
loop_
_entity_poly.entity_id
_entity_poly.type
_entity_poly.pdbx_seq_one_letter_code
_entity_poly.pdbx_strand_id
1 'polypeptide(L)'
;MTKGFITVATGNEIYYKMAVNLLRSYKYCSSSPLPFAIIADKHNEFTKEFDDVRIFGEAKCNYLDKLEMYDYLPYDINIFIDADCLCFSDINRLFDIFENADDFSCFGRVLPLDDNTGWFEYENLNADLQKQIDYVVGLHGGIYYMRKTEKWK
;
A
#
# COMPACT_ATOMS: atom_id res chain seq x y z
N MET A 1 20.39 4.19 -2.69
CA MET A 1 18.95 4.24 -2.32
C MET A 1 18.51 2.85 -1.89
N THR A 2 17.97 2.74 -0.68
CA THR A 2 17.38 1.50 -0.18
C THR A 2 15.99 1.31 -0.75
N LYS A 3 15.61 0.06 -1.07
CA LYS A 3 14.27 -0.26 -1.57
C LYS A 3 13.74 -1.53 -0.93
N GLY A 4 12.43 -1.60 -0.73
CA GLY A 4 11.78 -2.76 -0.14
C GLY A 4 10.27 -2.68 -0.17
N PHE A 5 9.65 -3.77 0.22
CA PHE A 5 8.20 -3.88 0.33
C PHE A 5 7.75 -3.54 1.75
N ILE A 6 6.53 -3.05 1.87
CA ILE A 6 5.88 -2.79 3.16
C ILE A 6 4.44 -3.29 3.14
N THR A 7 3.95 -3.67 4.30
CA THR A 7 2.53 -3.90 4.55
C THR A 7 2.11 -3.30 5.88
N VAL A 8 0.82 -3.09 6.07
CA VAL A 8 0.23 -2.57 7.32
C VAL A 8 -0.66 -3.65 7.93
N ALA A 9 -0.44 -3.93 9.22
CA ALA A 9 -1.32 -4.80 10.00
C ALA A 9 -1.49 -4.25 11.43
N THR A 10 -2.70 -3.83 11.76
CA THR A 10 -3.03 -3.21 13.05
C THR A 10 -4.27 -3.87 13.66
N GLY A 11 -4.38 -3.85 14.98
CA GLY A 11 -5.56 -4.29 15.75
C GLY A 11 -5.74 -5.81 15.80
N ASN A 12 -6.51 -6.37 14.88
CA ASN A 12 -6.90 -7.77 14.92
C ASN A 12 -5.78 -8.71 14.45
N GLU A 13 -5.57 -9.81 15.17
CA GLU A 13 -4.56 -10.84 14.88
C GLU A 13 -4.69 -11.41 13.46
N ILE A 14 -5.88 -11.45 12.89
CA ILE A 14 -6.12 -11.95 11.53
C ILE A 14 -5.31 -11.16 10.48
N TYR A 15 -5.16 -9.84 10.65
CA TYR A 15 -4.39 -9.01 9.71
C TYR A 15 -2.90 -9.31 9.79
N TYR A 16 -2.37 -9.61 10.98
CA TYR A 16 -0.98 -10.05 11.13
C TYR A 16 -0.75 -11.41 10.45
N LYS A 17 -1.69 -12.35 10.60
CA LYS A 17 -1.62 -13.66 9.92
C LYS A 17 -1.65 -13.50 8.40
N MET A 18 -2.50 -12.62 7.89
CA MET A 18 -2.55 -12.27 6.46
C MET A 18 -1.21 -11.69 5.99
N ALA A 19 -0.65 -10.72 6.71
CA ALA A 19 0.62 -10.11 6.40
C ALA A 19 1.78 -11.13 6.37
N VAL A 20 1.80 -12.09 7.30
CA VAL A 20 2.78 -13.19 7.31
C VAL A 20 2.59 -14.11 6.09
N ASN A 21 1.35 -14.40 5.70
CA ASN A 21 1.09 -15.20 4.51
C ASN A 21 1.54 -14.49 3.23
N LEU A 22 1.31 -13.17 3.13
CA LEU A 22 1.84 -12.33 2.06
C LEU A 22 3.38 -12.43 2.01
N LEU A 23 4.06 -12.19 3.13
CA LEU A 23 5.52 -12.27 3.21
C LEU A 23 6.04 -13.65 2.78
N ARG A 24 5.43 -14.73 3.26
CA ARG A 24 5.83 -16.11 2.93
C ARG A 24 5.62 -16.42 1.45
N SER A 25 4.47 -15.99 0.88
CA SER A 25 4.21 -16.16 -0.56
C SER A 25 5.22 -15.39 -1.41
N TYR A 26 5.59 -14.18 -1.01
CA TYR A 26 6.64 -13.41 -1.66
C TYR A 26 7.99 -14.12 -1.62
N LYS A 27 8.44 -14.55 -0.42
CA LYS A 27 9.72 -15.27 -0.25
C LYS A 27 9.74 -16.58 -1.05
N TYR A 28 8.60 -17.24 -1.20
CA TYR A 28 8.49 -18.46 -2.01
C TYR A 28 8.62 -18.18 -3.52
N CYS A 29 8.07 -17.06 -3.99
CA CYS A 29 8.04 -16.72 -5.41
C CYS A 29 9.29 -15.96 -5.89
N SER A 30 10.10 -15.40 -5.01
CA SER A 30 11.29 -14.64 -5.37
C SER A 30 12.56 -15.41 -5.13
N SER A 31 13.43 -15.48 -6.15
CA SER A 31 14.77 -16.08 -6.03
C SER A 31 15.78 -15.17 -5.32
N SER A 32 15.48 -13.87 -5.22
CA SER A 32 16.30 -12.86 -4.56
C SER A 32 15.40 -11.85 -3.85
N PRO A 33 14.78 -12.24 -2.72
CA PRO A 33 13.82 -11.39 -2.04
C PRO A 33 14.49 -10.11 -1.51
N LEU A 34 13.84 -8.98 -1.79
CA LEU A 34 14.17 -7.69 -1.20
C LEU A 34 13.62 -7.61 0.23
N PRO A 35 14.13 -6.70 1.08
CA PRO A 35 13.59 -6.50 2.42
C PRO A 35 12.09 -6.23 2.41
N PHE A 36 11.39 -6.80 3.40
CA PHE A 36 9.96 -6.63 3.58
C PHE A 36 9.67 -6.20 5.02
N ALA A 37 9.13 -5.00 5.18
CA ALA A 37 8.79 -4.43 6.48
C ALA A 37 7.29 -4.55 6.78
N ILE A 38 6.97 -4.52 8.07
CA ILE A 38 5.60 -4.38 8.56
C ILE A 38 5.47 -3.09 9.39
N ILE A 39 4.38 -2.35 9.13
CA ILE A 39 3.92 -1.25 9.98
C ILE A 39 2.80 -1.81 10.85
N ALA A 40 2.95 -1.73 12.17
CA ALA A 40 2.09 -2.44 13.12
C ALA A 40 1.82 -1.59 14.36
N ASP A 41 0.68 -1.79 15.04
CA ASP A 41 0.38 -1.10 16.30
C ASP A 41 1.20 -1.63 17.49
N LYS A 42 1.76 -2.84 17.38
CA LYS A 42 2.56 -3.47 18.44
C LYS A 42 3.50 -4.55 17.91
N HIS A 43 4.53 -4.84 18.68
CA HIS A 43 5.33 -6.05 18.51
C HIS A 43 4.55 -7.29 18.98
N ASN A 44 4.62 -8.36 18.18
CA ASN A 44 4.05 -9.67 18.51
C ASN A 44 4.85 -10.80 17.84
N GLU A 45 4.39 -12.04 17.92
CA GLU A 45 5.06 -13.19 17.31
C GLU A 45 5.12 -13.11 15.79
N PHE A 46 4.10 -12.53 15.14
CA PHE A 46 4.00 -12.41 13.68
C PHE A 46 4.96 -11.35 13.13
N THR A 47 5.11 -10.22 13.83
CA THR A 47 6.00 -9.13 13.39
C THR A 47 7.46 -9.54 13.34
N LYS A 48 7.87 -10.57 14.08
CA LYS A 48 9.25 -11.08 14.11
C LYS A 48 9.70 -11.74 12.80
N GLU A 49 8.77 -12.07 11.90
CA GLU A 49 9.10 -12.68 10.60
C GLU A 49 9.60 -11.67 9.57
N PHE A 50 9.33 -10.37 9.81
CA PHE A 50 9.67 -9.28 8.91
C PHE A 50 11.09 -8.76 9.12
N ASP A 51 11.69 -8.22 8.06
CA ASP A 51 13.06 -7.72 8.09
C ASP A 51 13.17 -6.38 8.82
N ASP A 52 12.07 -5.58 8.86
CA ASP A 52 11.95 -4.34 9.63
C ASP A 52 10.53 -4.22 10.20
N VAL A 53 10.42 -3.66 11.40
CA VAL A 53 9.14 -3.48 12.11
C VAL A 53 9.02 -2.01 12.53
N ARG A 54 8.04 -1.32 11.99
CA ARG A 54 7.71 0.06 12.35
C ARG A 54 6.48 0.08 13.25
N ILE A 55 6.64 0.62 14.46
CA ILE A 55 5.52 0.71 15.39
C ILE A 55 4.78 2.01 15.22
N PHE A 56 3.51 1.88 14.85
CA PHE A 56 2.53 2.95 14.76
C PHE A 56 1.70 2.98 16.04
N GLY A 57 2.23 3.63 17.08
CA GLY A 57 1.63 3.62 18.42
C GLY A 57 0.26 4.33 18.52
N GLU A 58 -0.09 5.17 17.54
CA GLU A 58 -1.37 5.89 17.47
C GLU A 58 -2.36 5.26 16.48
N ALA A 59 -2.14 4.01 16.10
CA ALA A 59 -2.98 3.29 15.16
C ALA A 59 -4.44 3.24 15.64
N LYS A 60 -5.36 3.59 14.73
CA LYS A 60 -6.81 3.54 14.96
C LYS A 60 -7.39 2.14 14.78
N CYS A 61 -6.54 1.20 14.32
CA CYS A 61 -6.87 -0.19 14.02
C CYS A 61 -8.00 -0.32 12.98
N ASN A 62 -7.95 0.53 11.97
CA ASN A 62 -8.88 0.54 10.85
C ASN A 62 -8.17 0.90 9.54
N TYR A 63 -8.94 0.95 8.42
CA TYR A 63 -8.38 1.22 7.09
C TYR A 63 -7.69 2.60 6.94
N LEU A 64 -7.98 3.55 7.83
CA LEU A 64 -7.36 4.89 7.81
C LEU A 64 -5.88 4.84 8.19
N ASP A 65 -5.43 3.80 8.89
CA ASP A 65 -4.01 3.64 9.25
C ASP A 65 -3.11 3.60 8.00
N LYS A 66 -3.65 3.18 6.85
CA LYS A 66 -2.93 3.21 5.57
C LYS A 66 -2.60 4.63 5.08
N LEU A 67 -3.41 5.62 5.45
CA LEU A 67 -3.19 7.02 5.04
C LEU A 67 -2.01 7.65 5.79
N GLU A 68 -1.72 7.15 6.99
CA GLU A 68 -0.65 7.65 7.84
C GLU A 68 0.66 6.85 7.69
N MET A 69 0.67 5.76 6.89
CA MET A 69 1.84 4.88 6.74
C MET A 69 3.08 5.59 6.17
N TYR A 70 2.92 6.72 5.48
CA TYR A 70 4.02 7.46 4.88
C TYR A 70 5.07 7.89 5.92
N ASP A 71 4.65 8.27 7.12
CA ASP A 71 5.53 8.70 8.19
C ASP A 71 6.39 7.56 8.76
N TYR A 72 6.01 6.32 8.47
CA TYR A 72 6.65 5.10 8.97
C TYR A 72 7.46 4.35 7.90
N LEU A 73 7.63 4.94 6.70
CA LEU A 73 8.36 4.28 5.61
C LEU A 73 9.81 3.95 6.01
N PRO A 74 10.24 2.66 5.93
CA PRO A 74 11.60 2.27 6.34
C PRO A 74 12.66 2.55 5.27
N TYR A 75 12.30 2.53 3.98
CA TYR A 75 13.23 2.60 2.87
C TYR A 75 13.11 3.93 2.12
N ASP A 76 14.13 4.26 1.28
CA ASP A 76 14.05 5.42 0.38
C ASP A 76 12.94 5.23 -0.68
N ILE A 77 12.78 3.98 -1.15
CA ILE A 77 11.74 3.57 -2.10
C ILE A 77 10.97 2.40 -1.50
N ASN A 78 9.66 2.54 -1.40
CA ASN A 78 8.76 1.57 -0.79
C ASN A 78 7.65 1.17 -1.74
N ILE A 79 7.34 -0.12 -1.82
CA ILE A 79 6.11 -0.60 -2.45
C ILE A 79 5.24 -1.21 -1.36
N PHE A 80 4.12 -0.55 -1.10
CA PHE A 80 3.08 -1.07 -0.21
C PHE A 80 2.27 -2.14 -0.92
N ILE A 81 1.99 -3.22 -0.20
CA ILE A 81 1.08 -4.29 -0.63
C ILE A 81 0.12 -4.58 0.52
N ASP A 82 -1.17 -4.66 0.20
CA ASP A 82 -2.21 -4.96 1.18
C ASP A 82 -1.99 -6.34 1.83
N ALA A 83 -2.20 -6.42 3.14
CA ALA A 83 -1.90 -7.62 3.92
C ALA A 83 -2.67 -8.87 3.48
N ASP A 84 -3.85 -8.71 2.88
CA ASP A 84 -4.71 -9.79 2.38
C ASP A 84 -4.36 -10.26 0.95
N CYS A 85 -3.28 -9.73 0.37
CA CYS A 85 -2.74 -10.17 -0.92
C CYS A 85 -1.86 -11.42 -0.77
N LEU A 86 -1.68 -12.14 -1.90
CA LEU A 86 -0.71 -13.23 -2.04
C LEU A 86 0.09 -13.05 -3.33
N CYS A 87 1.38 -13.39 -3.28
CA CYS A 87 2.25 -13.38 -4.45
C CYS A 87 2.21 -14.74 -5.16
N PHE A 88 2.00 -14.72 -6.47
CA PHE A 88 2.04 -15.90 -7.35
C PHE A 88 3.21 -15.86 -8.34
N SER A 89 4.01 -14.80 -8.32
CA SER A 89 5.23 -14.64 -9.12
C SER A 89 6.17 -13.66 -8.42
N ASP A 90 7.40 -13.52 -8.94
CA ASP A 90 8.34 -12.52 -8.42
C ASP A 90 7.83 -11.10 -8.68
N ILE A 91 7.56 -10.39 -7.57
CA ILE A 91 7.05 -9.02 -7.59
C ILE A 91 8.15 -7.95 -7.56
N ASN A 92 9.43 -8.32 -7.52
CA ASN A 92 10.54 -7.36 -7.57
C ASN A 92 10.48 -6.48 -8.80
N ARG A 93 9.92 -6.99 -9.92
CA ARG A 93 9.67 -6.23 -11.16
C ARG A 93 8.78 -5.00 -10.99
N LEU A 94 8.03 -4.89 -9.90
CA LEU A 94 7.23 -3.69 -9.63
C LEU A 94 8.12 -2.45 -9.47
N PHE A 95 9.34 -2.60 -8.97
CA PHE A 95 10.29 -1.49 -8.89
C PHE A 95 10.72 -0.98 -10.26
N ASP A 96 10.80 -1.87 -11.25
CA ASP A 96 11.13 -1.50 -12.64
C ASP A 96 9.94 -0.80 -13.31
N ILE A 97 8.71 -1.26 -13.03
CA ILE A 97 7.47 -0.64 -13.54
C ILE A 97 7.34 0.80 -13.04
N PHE A 98 7.71 1.05 -11.78
CA PHE A 98 7.62 2.37 -11.14
C PHE A 98 8.93 3.19 -11.22
N GLU A 99 9.93 2.77 -12.00
CA GLU A 99 11.25 3.43 -12.05
C GLU A 99 11.17 4.94 -12.33
N ASN A 100 10.29 5.33 -13.27
CA ASN A 100 10.07 6.72 -13.68
C ASN A 100 8.77 7.32 -13.11
N ALA A 101 8.21 6.72 -12.07
CA ALA A 101 6.98 7.19 -11.46
C ALA A 101 7.24 8.40 -10.54
N ASP A 102 6.20 9.18 -10.30
CA ASP A 102 6.19 10.24 -9.30
C ASP A 102 6.40 9.69 -7.89
N ASP A 103 6.68 10.57 -6.93
CA ASP A 103 6.98 10.21 -5.54
C ASP A 103 5.86 9.38 -4.85
N PHE A 104 4.62 9.53 -5.30
CA PHE A 104 3.51 8.64 -4.97
C PHE A 104 2.82 8.20 -6.26
N SER A 105 2.69 6.89 -6.46
CA SER A 105 2.02 6.32 -7.62
C SER A 105 1.28 5.04 -7.26
N CYS A 106 0.21 4.76 -7.98
CA CYS A 106 -0.57 3.53 -7.81
C CYS A 106 -1.15 3.07 -9.16
N PHE A 107 -1.60 1.85 -9.20
CA PHE A 107 -2.37 1.36 -10.34
C PHE A 107 -3.79 1.93 -10.31
N GLY A 108 -4.32 2.20 -11.48
CA GLY A 108 -5.68 2.68 -11.62
C GLY A 108 -6.19 2.56 -13.05
N ARG A 109 -7.46 2.85 -13.23
CA ARG A 109 -8.08 2.95 -14.56
C ARG A 109 -8.96 4.19 -14.63
N VAL A 110 -9.00 4.81 -15.79
CA VAL A 110 -9.97 5.87 -16.07
C VAL A 110 -11.34 5.22 -16.24
N LEU A 111 -12.32 5.74 -15.53
CA LEU A 111 -13.70 5.29 -15.53
C LEU A 111 -14.61 6.40 -16.07
N PRO A 112 -15.60 6.09 -16.92
CA PRO A 112 -16.66 7.05 -17.26
C PRO A 112 -17.46 7.41 -16.01
N LEU A 113 -18.10 8.58 -16.03
CA LEU A 113 -18.86 9.10 -14.86
C LEU A 113 -20.10 8.26 -14.51
N ASP A 114 -20.60 7.49 -15.45
CA ASP A 114 -21.76 6.58 -15.30
C ASP A 114 -21.36 5.18 -14.81
N ASP A 115 -20.05 4.90 -14.65
CA ASP A 115 -19.57 3.65 -14.08
C ASP A 115 -19.69 3.69 -12.55
N ASN A 116 -20.79 3.19 -12.04
CA ASN A 116 -21.01 3.08 -10.60
C ASN A 116 -20.16 1.97 -9.99
N THR A 117 -18.98 2.33 -9.51
CA THR A 117 -18.05 1.39 -8.85
C THR A 117 -18.43 1.09 -7.40
N GLY A 118 -19.46 1.72 -6.85
CA GLY A 118 -19.84 1.66 -5.44
C GLY A 118 -18.94 2.47 -4.48
N TRP A 119 -17.86 3.07 -4.99
CA TRP A 119 -16.94 3.91 -4.20
C TRP A 119 -17.07 5.40 -4.50
N PHE A 120 -17.67 5.74 -5.62
CA PHE A 120 -17.86 7.11 -6.07
C PHE A 120 -19.26 7.28 -6.62
N GLU A 121 -19.99 8.21 -6.06
CA GLU A 121 -21.34 8.60 -6.49
C GLU A 121 -21.28 10.02 -7.06
N TYR A 122 -21.29 10.13 -8.37
CA TYR A 122 -21.21 11.42 -9.10
C TYR A 122 -22.28 12.40 -8.66
N GLU A 123 -23.49 11.89 -8.37
CA GLU A 123 -24.64 12.69 -7.94
C GLU A 123 -24.41 13.40 -6.60
N ASN A 124 -23.51 12.89 -5.75
CA ASN A 124 -23.18 13.50 -4.47
C ASN A 124 -22.20 14.68 -4.58
N LEU A 125 -21.62 14.91 -5.76
CA LEU A 125 -20.80 16.08 -6.00
C LEU A 125 -21.66 17.33 -6.15
N ASN A 126 -21.10 18.48 -5.75
CA ASN A 126 -21.76 19.75 -6.05
C ASN A 126 -21.79 20.02 -7.56
N ALA A 127 -22.78 20.80 -8.01
CA ALA A 127 -23.05 21.04 -9.43
C ALA A 127 -21.87 21.70 -10.19
N ASP A 128 -21.00 22.42 -9.50
CA ASP A 128 -19.84 23.07 -10.13
C ASP A 128 -18.72 22.07 -10.38
N LEU A 129 -18.49 21.12 -9.46
CA LEU A 129 -17.55 20.01 -9.65
C LEU A 129 -18.06 19.05 -10.75
N GLN A 130 -19.36 18.74 -10.77
CA GLN A 130 -19.95 17.90 -11.82
C GLN A 130 -19.68 18.43 -13.24
N LYS A 131 -19.64 19.76 -13.42
CA LYS A 131 -19.36 20.38 -14.72
C LYS A 131 -17.87 20.39 -15.11
N GLN A 132 -16.98 20.17 -14.14
CA GLN A 132 -15.53 20.29 -14.34
C GLN A 132 -14.85 18.95 -14.56
N ILE A 133 -15.51 17.83 -14.26
CA ILE A 133 -14.95 16.50 -14.40
C ILE A 133 -15.62 15.74 -15.54
N ASP A 134 -14.80 15.14 -16.39
CA ASP A 134 -15.25 14.31 -17.51
C ASP A 134 -15.07 12.81 -17.23
N TYR A 135 -14.29 12.47 -16.20
CA TYR A 135 -13.99 11.09 -15.80
C TYR A 135 -13.56 11.02 -14.34
N VAL A 136 -13.55 9.84 -13.78
CA VAL A 136 -12.96 9.52 -12.48
C VAL A 136 -11.83 8.51 -12.64
N VAL A 137 -10.89 8.51 -11.72
CA VAL A 137 -9.82 7.50 -11.68
C VAL A 137 -10.14 6.51 -10.57
N GLY A 138 -10.49 5.29 -10.96
CA GLY A 138 -10.63 4.17 -10.04
C GLY A 138 -9.25 3.66 -9.64
N LEU A 139 -8.80 4.01 -8.42
CA LEU A 139 -7.49 3.61 -7.92
C LEU A 139 -7.53 2.20 -7.32
N HIS A 140 -6.48 1.43 -7.54
CA HIS A 140 -6.29 0.13 -6.89
C HIS A 140 -5.69 0.32 -5.50
N GLY A 141 -6.49 0.12 -4.46
CA GLY A 141 -6.12 0.36 -3.06
C GLY A 141 -5.11 -0.61 -2.45
N GLY A 142 -4.68 -1.65 -3.17
CA GLY A 142 -3.83 -2.72 -2.64
C GLY A 142 -2.34 -2.61 -2.96
N ILE A 143 -1.93 -1.70 -3.86
CA ILE A 143 -0.52 -1.53 -4.23
C ILE A 143 -0.24 -0.05 -4.44
N TYR A 144 0.72 0.49 -3.67
CA TYR A 144 1.21 1.85 -3.79
C TYR A 144 2.73 1.86 -3.91
N TYR A 145 3.25 2.69 -4.81
CA TYR A 145 4.65 3.07 -4.85
C TYR A 145 4.83 4.38 -4.09
N MET A 146 5.84 4.45 -3.23
CA MET A 146 6.13 5.64 -2.43
C MET A 146 7.63 5.87 -2.35
N ARG A 147 8.06 7.08 -2.72
CA ARG A 147 9.43 7.55 -2.52
C ARG A 147 9.47 8.49 -1.32
N LYS A 148 10.39 8.24 -0.40
CA LYS A 148 10.60 9.10 0.75
C LYS A 148 11.33 10.37 0.30
N THR A 149 10.63 11.50 0.32
CA THR A 149 11.18 12.81 -0.06
C THR A 149 10.93 13.84 1.04
N GLU A 150 11.74 14.91 1.05
CA GLU A 150 11.56 16.00 2.02
C GLU A 150 10.29 16.85 1.77
N LYS A 151 9.67 16.71 0.60
CA LYS A 151 8.47 17.46 0.22
C LYS A 151 7.21 17.13 1.02
N TRP A 152 7.22 16.00 1.72
CA TRP A 152 6.05 15.47 2.45
C TRP A 152 6.17 15.59 3.98
N LYS A 153 7.15 16.36 4.45
CA LYS A 153 7.32 16.69 5.87
C LYS A 153 6.58 17.97 6.24
#